data_6bad69f53c9d194b3fa9b72129e17495
#
_entry.id   6bad69f53c9d194b3fa9b72129e17495
#
_cell.length_a   1.000
_cell.length_b   1.000
_cell.length_c   1.000
_cell.angle_alpha   90.00
_cell.angle_beta   90.00
_cell.angle_gamma   90.00
#
_symmetry.space_group_name_H-M   'P 1'
#
loop_
_entity.id
_entity.type
_entity.pdbx_description
1 polymer ?
#
loop_
_entity_poly.entity_id
_entity_poly.type
_entity_poly.pdbx_seq_one_letter_code
_entity_poly.pdbx_strand_id
1 'polypeptide(L)'
;MKRNIVWTMVLLVVLLLSMPGVAGEKKHNHDCTCSIADVAGTWGYSETGTLMLPAPYGATPYASVGSYTVDLDGSISGARIASLGGTMLKATIEGTATVDPDCTGTVTLSFFDPAGNPAGTAVKAIVYVDNANEARMIITTAAYPAVLVTEAKKVFPDDHKRNCEGN
;
A
#
# COMPACT_ATOMS: atom_id res chain seq x y z
N MET A 1 -0.46 32.14 -71.65
CA MET A 1 -1.11 32.36 -70.34
C MET A 1 -1.78 31.14 -69.71
N LYS A 2 -2.17 30.08 -70.42
CA LYS A 2 -2.86 28.89 -69.86
C LYS A 2 -1.93 27.90 -69.08
N ARG A 3 -0.64 27.91 -69.33
CA ARG A 3 0.31 26.93 -68.79
C ARG A 3 0.73 27.25 -67.34
N ASN A 4 0.70 28.52 -66.95
CA ASN A 4 1.13 28.95 -65.60
C ASN A 4 0.01 28.75 -64.55
N ILE A 5 -1.26 28.67 -64.95
CA ILE A 5 -2.40 28.47 -64.07
C ILE A 5 -2.45 27.00 -63.60
N VAL A 6 -2.06 26.05 -64.43
CA VAL A 6 -2.03 24.62 -64.06
C VAL A 6 -0.93 24.35 -63.01
N TRP A 7 0.22 24.99 -63.09
CA TRP A 7 1.32 24.83 -62.14
C TRP A 7 1.00 25.45 -60.79
N THR A 8 0.30 26.57 -60.73
CA THR A 8 -0.13 27.21 -59.50
C THR A 8 -1.20 26.38 -58.80
N MET A 9 -2.13 25.73 -59.54
CA MET A 9 -3.13 24.84 -58.95
C MET A 9 -2.51 23.57 -58.39
N VAL A 10 -1.50 22.97 -59.04
CA VAL A 10 -0.81 21.78 -58.52
C VAL A 10 -0.01 22.10 -57.24
N LEU A 11 0.63 23.29 -57.18
CA LEU A 11 1.36 23.70 -55.95
C LEU A 11 0.42 23.96 -54.77
N LEU A 12 -0.79 24.47 -55.01
CA LEU A 12 -1.77 24.72 -53.96
C LEU A 12 -2.36 23.42 -53.39
N VAL A 13 -2.56 22.39 -54.22
CA VAL A 13 -3.06 21.08 -53.79
C VAL A 13 -2.02 20.32 -52.99
N VAL A 14 -0.72 20.45 -53.31
CA VAL A 14 0.36 19.81 -52.52
C VAL A 14 0.54 20.44 -51.14
N LEU A 15 0.28 21.73 -51.00
CA LEU A 15 0.37 22.40 -49.69
C LEU A 15 -0.78 22.03 -48.73
N LEU A 16 -1.91 21.58 -49.22
CA LEU A 16 -3.06 21.16 -48.40
C LEU A 16 -2.92 19.75 -47.83
N LEU A 17 -1.98 18.93 -48.34
CA LEU A 17 -1.76 17.55 -47.89
C LEU A 17 -0.69 17.43 -46.80
N SER A 18 -0.02 18.52 -46.43
CA SER A 18 1.03 18.52 -45.41
C SER A 18 0.59 19.10 -44.07
N MET A 19 -0.70 18.92 -43.69
CA MET A 19 -1.05 19.14 -42.30
C MET A 19 -0.48 17.98 -41.46
N PRO A 20 0.51 18.19 -40.57
CA PRO A 20 0.85 17.20 -39.58
C PRO A 20 -0.42 16.99 -38.75
N GLY A 21 -0.98 15.79 -38.83
CA GLY A 21 -2.02 15.36 -37.91
C GLY A 21 -1.46 15.54 -36.50
N VAL A 22 -1.93 16.54 -35.78
CA VAL A 22 -1.75 16.63 -34.34
C VAL A 22 -2.57 15.47 -33.79
N ALA A 23 -1.93 14.30 -33.72
CA ALA A 23 -2.40 13.23 -32.85
C ALA A 23 -2.34 13.81 -31.45
N GLY A 24 -3.46 14.33 -30.97
CA GLY A 24 -3.63 14.70 -29.59
C GLY A 24 -3.42 13.43 -28.76
N GLU A 25 -2.22 13.23 -28.26
CA GLU A 25 -1.99 12.29 -27.17
C GLU A 25 -2.94 12.71 -26.05
N LYS A 26 -4.04 11.97 -25.92
CA LYS A 26 -4.79 11.98 -24.68
C LYS A 26 -3.82 11.43 -23.63
N LYS A 27 -3.09 12.32 -22.95
CA LYS A 27 -2.52 11.99 -21.66
C LYS A 27 -3.69 11.55 -20.77
N HIS A 28 -3.92 10.25 -20.72
CA HIS A 28 -4.63 9.67 -19.60
C HIS A 28 -3.71 9.89 -18.39
N ASN A 29 -3.88 11.04 -17.74
CA ASN A 29 -3.47 11.17 -16.35
C ASN A 29 -4.36 10.18 -15.58
N HIS A 30 -3.91 8.92 -15.51
CA HIS A 30 -4.37 8.05 -14.45
C HIS A 30 -3.69 8.59 -13.18
N ASP A 31 -4.37 9.53 -12.50
CA ASP A 31 -4.07 9.82 -11.11
C ASP A 31 -4.30 8.52 -10.35
N CYS A 32 -3.22 7.77 -10.13
CA CYS A 32 -3.24 6.56 -9.33
C CYS A 32 -3.43 6.98 -7.89
N THR A 33 -4.69 7.00 -7.46
CA THR A 33 -5.07 7.24 -6.08
C THR A 33 -5.38 5.93 -5.40
N CYS A 34 -4.85 5.75 -4.20
CA CYS A 34 -5.19 4.62 -3.35
C CYS A 34 -6.49 4.87 -2.59
N SER A 35 -7.17 3.79 -2.28
CA SER A 35 -8.38 3.79 -1.46
C SER A 35 -8.44 2.52 -0.60
N ILE A 36 -9.36 2.50 0.38
CA ILE A 36 -9.55 1.31 1.20
C ILE A 36 -9.93 0.07 0.36
N ALA A 37 -10.66 0.25 -0.74
CA ALA A 37 -11.04 -0.83 -1.64
C ALA A 37 -9.82 -1.49 -2.31
N ASP A 38 -8.73 -0.74 -2.52
CA ASP A 38 -7.52 -1.25 -3.14
C ASP A 38 -6.69 -2.11 -2.19
N VAL A 39 -6.84 -1.89 -0.89
CA VAL A 39 -6.10 -2.60 0.16
C VAL A 39 -6.95 -3.65 0.87
N ALA A 40 -8.25 -3.68 0.63
CA ALA A 40 -9.12 -4.72 1.16
C ALA A 40 -8.66 -6.12 0.73
N GLY A 41 -8.84 -7.11 1.60
CA GLY A 41 -8.43 -8.49 1.36
C GLY A 41 -7.54 -9.06 2.46
N THR A 42 -7.03 -10.28 2.25
CA THR A 42 -6.21 -11.01 3.22
C THR A 42 -4.73 -10.77 2.99
N TRP A 43 -4.03 -10.45 4.06
CA TRP A 43 -2.61 -10.13 4.10
C TRP A 43 -1.85 -11.11 4.98
N GLY A 44 -0.72 -11.61 4.50
CA GLY A 44 0.29 -12.25 5.32
C GLY A 44 1.38 -11.25 5.66
N TYR A 45 1.93 -11.29 6.88
CA TYR A 45 2.96 -10.34 7.29
C TYR A 45 4.05 -10.96 8.15
N SER A 46 5.20 -10.31 8.16
CA SER A 46 6.26 -10.49 9.14
C SER A 46 6.63 -9.15 9.77
N GLU A 47 6.98 -9.18 11.04
CA GLU A 47 7.37 -8.00 11.82
C GLU A 47 8.59 -8.33 12.66
N THR A 48 9.57 -7.42 12.69
CA THR A 48 10.79 -7.57 13.48
C THR A 48 11.21 -6.26 14.10
N GLY A 49 11.97 -6.35 15.19
CA GLY A 49 12.57 -5.19 15.84
C GLY A 49 12.87 -5.38 17.32
N THR A 50 12.73 -4.30 18.08
CA THR A 50 13.07 -4.25 19.52
C THR A 50 12.01 -3.49 20.30
N LEU A 51 11.58 -4.05 21.42
CA LEU A 51 10.79 -3.38 22.42
C LEU A 51 11.68 -2.97 23.61
N MET A 52 11.46 -1.79 24.13
CA MET A 52 12.11 -1.30 25.34
C MET A 52 11.21 -1.59 26.54
N LEU A 53 11.38 -2.76 27.14
CA LEU A 53 10.59 -3.17 28.29
C LEU A 53 11.12 -2.50 29.60
N PRO A 54 10.28 -2.37 30.64
CA PRO A 54 10.74 -1.93 31.93
C PRO A 54 11.85 -2.84 32.52
N ALA A 55 12.68 -2.28 33.39
CA ALA A 55 13.67 -3.07 34.11
C ALA A 55 13.00 -4.28 34.80
N PRO A 56 13.64 -5.46 34.81
CA PRO A 56 15.05 -5.72 34.44
C PRO A 56 15.28 -6.07 32.96
N TYR A 57 14.25 -6.08 32.12
CA TYR A 57 14.31 -6.65 30.76
C TYR A 57 15.00 -5.75 29.71
N GLY A 58 14.74 -4.42 29.75
CA GLY A 58 15.37 -3.46 28.84
C GLY A 58 15.04 -3.69 27.37
N ALA A 59 16.05 -3.55 26.50
CA ALA A 59 15.92 -3.76 25.07
C ALA A 59 15.73 -5.25 24.76
N THR A 60 14.53 -5.61 24.34
CA THR A 60 14.13 -7.01 24.12
C THR A 60 13.82 -7.25 22.63
N PRO A 61 14.51 -8.21 21.98
CA PRO A 61 14.22 -8.56 20.60
C PRO A 61 12.79 -9.06 20.42
N TYR A 62 12.18 -8.64 19.32
CA TYR A 62 10.82 -9.01 18.96
C TYR A 62 10.75 -9.47 17.50
N ALA A 63 10.01 -10.54 17.25
CA ALA A 63 9.63 -10.99 15.92
C ALA A 63 8.22 -11.54 15.94
N SER A 64 7.44 -11.31 14.88
CA SER A 64 6.13 -11.94 14.73
C SER A 64 5.82 -12.26 13.27
N VAL A 65 4.93 -13.21 13.09
CA VAL A 65 4.29 -13.54 11.82
C VAL A 65 2.80 -13.72 12.05
N GLY A 66 2.01 -13.43 11.03
CA GLY A 66 0.58 -13.58 11.11
C GLY A 66 -0.14 -13.29 9.82
N SER A 67 -1.45 -13.31 9.89
CA SER A 67 -2.32 -12.85 8.82
C SER A 67 -3.43 -11.99 9.38
N TYR A 68 -3.89 -11.05 8.55
CA TYR A 68 -5.06 -10.23 8.85
C TYR A 68 -5.86 -9.98 7.56
N THR A 69 -7.14 -9.70 7.73
CA THR A 69 -8.03 -9.27 6.67
C THR A 69 -8.39 -7.81 6.91
N VAL A 70 -8.37 -7.02 5.85
CA VAL A 70 -8.91 -5.65 5.81
C VAL A 70 -10.22 -5.72 5.05
N ASP A 71 -11.31 -5.30 5.69
CA ASP A 71 -12.62 -5.23 5.07
C ASP A 71 -12.82 -3.89 4.32
N LEU A 72 -13.86 -3.78 3.50
CA LEU A 72 -14.15 -2.59 2.71
C LEU A 72 -14.48 -1.33 3.53
N ASP A 73 -14.82 -1.50 4.80
CA ASP A 73 -15.04 -0.40 5.76
C ASP A 73 -13.74 0.00 6.51
N GLY A 74 -12.63 -0.70 6.22
CA GLY A 74 -11.34 -0.50 6.87
C GLY A 74 -11.16 -1.26 8.17
N SER A 75 -12.15 -2.07 8.61
CA SER A 75 -11.98 -2.91 9.79
C SER A 75 -10.93 -4.01 9.53
N ILE A 76 -10.19 -4.35 10.58
CA ILE A 76 -9.13 -5.36 10.54
C ILE A 76 -9.46 -6.46 11.54
N SER A 77 -9.31 -7.71 11.08
CA SER A 77 -9.36 -8.90 11.92
C SER A 77 -8.24 -9.87 11.54
N GLY A 78 -7.67 -10.59 12.52
CA GLY A 78 -6.59 -11.51 12.21
C GLY A 78 -6.00 -12.22 13.41
N ALA A 79 -4.82 -12.83 13.20
CA ALA A 79 -4.08 -13.51 14.26
C ALA A 79 -2.58 -13.46 14.03
N ARG A 80 -1.82 -13.58 15.13
CA ARG A 80 -0.36 -13.62 15.09
C ARG A 80 0.24 -14.62 16.07
N ILE A 81 1.46 -15.02 15.75
CA ILE A 81 2.38 -15.65 16.67
C ILE A 81 3.61 -14.74 16.76
N ALA A 82 4.04 -14.43 17.97
CA ALA A 82 5.19 -13.58 18.21
C ALA A 82 6.19 -14.24 19.14
N SER A 83 7.45 -13.85 19.03
CA SER A 83 8.53 -14.17 19.95
C SER A 83 9.02 -12.87 20.58
N LEU A 84 8.97 -12.78 21.88
CA LEU A 84 9.47 -11.66 22.68
C LEU A 84 10.57 -12.15 23.61
N GLY A 85 11.82 -11.83 23.30
CA GLY A 85 12.97 -12.34 24.06
C GLY A 85 13.03 -13.86 24.12
N GLY A 86 12.53 -14.58 23.10
CA GLY A 86 12.43 -16.03 23.06
C GLY A 86 11.13 -16.62 23.61
N THR A 87 10.30 -15.81 24.28
CA THR A 87 8.99 -16.28 24.77
C THR A 87 7.95 -16.19 23.65
N MET A 88 7.27 -17.30 23.39
CA MET A 88 6.22 -17.38 22.36
C MET A 88 4.89 -16.84 22.85
N LEU A 89 4.29 -15.94 22.09
CA LEU A 89 3.01 -15.30 22.37
C LEU A 89 2.05 -15.55 21.20
N LYS A 90 0.80 -15.82 21.50
CA LYS A 90 -0.30 -15.90 20.52
C LYS A 90 -1.30 -14.80 20.82
N ALA A 91 -1.82 -14.18 19.77
CA ALA A 91 -2.87 -13.16 19.94
C ALA A 91 -3.78 -13.14 18.70
N THR A 92 -5.04 -12.78 18.91
CA THR A 92 -5.91 -12.27 17.86
C THR A 92 -5.66 -10.79 17.67
N ILE A 93 -6.00 -10.30 16.49
CA ILE A 93 -5.80 -8.92 16.06
C ILE A 93 -7.18 -8.36 15.67
N GLU A 94 -7.50 -7.20 16.19
CA GLU A 94 -8.61 -6.37 15.76
C GLU A 94 -8.10 -4.95 15.54
N GLY A 95 -8.75 -4.20 14.64
CA GLY A 95 -8.29 -2.84 14.39
C GLY A 95 -8.96 -2.14 13.24
N THR A 96 -8.33 -1.06 12.79
CA THR A 96 -8.80 -0.27 11.64
C THR A 96 -7.61 0.20 10.79
N ALA A 97 -7.82 0.30 9.48
CA ALA A 97 -6.92 0.92 8.52
C ALA A 97 -7.55 2.17 7.92
N THR A 98 -6.73 3.19 7.70
CA THR A 98 -7.05 4.32 6.83
C THR A 98 -6.08 4.33 5.65
N VAL A 99 -6.54 4.83 4.51
CA VAL A 99 -5.74 4.93 3.28
C VAL A 99 -5.94 6.33 2.70
N ASP A 100 -4.83 7.02 2.51
CA ASP A 100 -4.78 8.32 1.86
C ASP A 100 -4.56 8.15 0.34
N PRO A 101 -4.97 9.13 -0.49
CA PRO A 101 -4.83 9.04 -1.94
C PRO A 101 -3.41 8.82 -2.45
N ASP A 102 -2.39 9.20 -1.68
CA ASP A 102 -0.96 9.02 -1.99
C ASP A 102 -0.42 7.63 -1.61
N CYS A 103 -1.30 6.67 -1.31
CA CYS A 103 -0.98 5.31 -0.89
C CYS A 103 -0.25 5.22 0.47
N THR A 104 -0.35 6.24 1.29
CA THR A 104 0.00 6.18 2.71
C THR A 104 -1.23 5.94 3.58
N GLY A 105 -1.04 5.80 4.88
CA GLY A 105 -2.15 5.66 5.81
C GLY A 105 -1.72 5.31 7.22
N THR A 106 -2.69 4.91 8.01
CA THR A 106 -2.50 4.52 9.41
C THR A 106 -3.23 3.22 9.71
N VAL A 107 -2.60 2.36 10.48
CA VAL A 107 -3.19 1.14 11.01
C VAL A 107 -3.19 1.20 12.52
N THR A 108 -4.37 1.07 13.14
CA THR A 108 -4.52 0.99 14.59
C THR A 108 -4.95 -0.41 14.95
N LEU A 109 -4.20 -1.07 15.85
CA LEU A 109 -4.40 -2.47 16.22
C LEU A 109 -4.59 -2.63 17.71
N SER A 110 -5.48 -3.54 18.08
CA SER A 110 -5.66 -4.10 19.42
C SER A 110 -5.34 -5.59 19.38
N PHE A 111 -4.63 -6.07 20.36
CA PHE A 111 -4.25 -7.48 20.50
C PHE A 111 -4.94 -8.09 21.69
N PHE A 112 -5.39 -9.33 21.54
CA PHE A 112 -6.02 -10.08 22.60
C PHE A 112 -5.33 -11.45 22.76
N ASP A 113 -5.12 -11.87 23.99
CA ASP A 113 -4.59 -13.19 24.28
C ASP A 113 -5.60 -14.32 23.92
N PRO A 114 -5.20 -15.61 23.96
CA PRO A 114 -6.12 -16.71 23.65
C PRO A 114 -7.34 -16.84 24.59
N ALA A 115 -7.32 -16.15 25.73
CA ALA A 115 -8.47 -16.09 26.65
C ALA A 115 -9.37 -14.87 26.35
N GLY A 116 -9.02 -14.03 25.36
CA GLY A 116 -9.76 -12.83 24.99
C GLY A 116 -9.43 -11.60 25.82
N ASN A 117 -8.40 -11.63 26.65
CA ASN A 117 -8.01 -10.47 27.45
C ASN A 117 -7.15 -9.51 26.61
N PRO A 118 -7.27 -8.18 26.80
CA PRO A 118 -6.42 -7.22 26.13
C PRO A 118 -4.94 -7.47 26.40
N ALA A 119 -4.14 -7.61 25.33
CA ALA A 119 -2.70 -7.89 25.37
C ALA A 119 -1.84 -6.75 24.82
N GLY A 120 -2.45 -5.61 24.45
CA GLY A 120 -1.77 -4.41 24.01
C GLY A 120 -2.42 -3.75 22.79
N THR A 121 -1.89 -2.59 22.44
CA THR A 121 -2.31 -1.82 21.27
C THR A 121 -1.08 -1.33 20.50
N ALA A 122 -1.24 -1.05 19.22
CA ALA A 122 -0.21 -0.45 18.37
C ALA A 122 -0.83 0.46 17.33
N VAL A 123 -0.14 1.56 17.01
CA VAL A 123 -0.42 2.39 15.84
C VAL A 123 0.79 2.33 14.93
N LYS A 124 0.56 2.16 13.63
CA LYS A 124 1.60 2.08 12.61
C LYS A 124 1.31 3.05 11.49
N ALA A 125 2.35 3.75 11.03
CA ALA A 125 2.31 4.38 9.72
C ALA A 125 2.56 3.31 8.66
N ILE A 126 1.84 3.41 7.54
CA ILE A 126 1.87 2.43 6.45
C ILE A 126 2.07 3.14 5.11
N VAL A 127 2.79 2.49 4.20
CA VAL A 127 2.83 2.82 2.79
C VAL A 127 2.52 1.56 1.98
N TYR A 128 1.62 1.69 1.03
CA TYR A 128 1.26 0.63 0.11
C TYR A 128 2.08 0.77 -1.18
N VAL A 129 2.63 -0.34 -1.65
CA VAL A 129 3.46 -0.43 -2.85
C VAL A 129 2.99 -1.60 -3.72
N ASP A 130 3.57 -1.77 -4.90
CA ASP A 130 3.22 -2.86 -5.83
C ASP A 130 1.70 -2.92 -6.11
N ASN A 131 1.12 -1.79 -6.55
CA ASN A 131 -0.32 -1.67 -6.81
C ASN A 131 -1.19 -2.09 -5.61
N ALA A 132 -0.79 -1.72 -4.40
CA ALA A 132 -1.42 -2.09 -3.15
C ALA A 132 -1.45 -3.61 -2.87
N ASN A 133 -0.51 -4.39 -3.42
CA ASN A 133 -0.31 -5.81 -3.10
C ASN A 133 0.76 -6.03 -2.03
N GLU A 134 1.62 -5.04 -1.78
CA GLU A 134 2.59 -5.04 -0.69
C GLU A 134 2.39 -3.81 0.21
N ALA A 135 2.79 -3.94 1.46
CA ALA A 135 2.78 -2.84 2.43
C ALA A 135 4.03 -2.85 3.30
N ARG A 136 4.52 -1.66 3.62
CA ARG A 136 5.61 -1.41 4.55
C ARG A 136 5.10 -0.58 5.70
N MET A 137 5.38 -0.97 6.93
CA MET A 137 4.88 -0.27 8.11
C MET A 137 5.99 -0.08 9.14
N ILE A 138 5.88 1.02 9.86
CA ILE A 138 6.68 1.29 11.04
C ILE A 138 5.76 1.62 12.21
N ILE A 139 6.11 1.15 13.39
CA ILE A 139 5.36 1.47 14.60
C ILE A 139 5.57 2.95 14.97
N THR A 140 4.48 3.64 15.28
CA THR A 140 4.49 5.04 15.73
C THR A 140 4.07 5.16 17.18
N THR A 141 3.22 4.26 17.68
CA THR A 141 2.76 4.22 19.07
C THR A 141 2.56 2.77 19.50
N ALA A 142 3.01 2.45 20.70
CA ALA A 142 2.81 1.16 21.35
C ALA A 142 2.75 1.34 22.88
N ALA A 143 2.34 0.28 23.59
CA ALA A 143 2.34 0.26 25.07
C ALA A 143 3.73 0.49 25.69
N TYR A 144 4.78 0.08 24.97
CA TYR A 144 6.18 0.32 25.34
C TYR A 144 6.91 0.97 24.16
N PRO A 145 7.96 1.79 24.39
CA PRO A 145 8.79 2.30 23.31
C PRO A 145 9.32 1.15 22.46
N ALA A 146 9.22 1.28 21.15
CA ALA A 146 9.56 0.21 20.23
C ALA A 146 10.12 0.75 18.90
N VAL A 147 10.98 -0.03 18.28
CA VAL A 147 11.37 0.11 16.89
C VAL A 147 10.99 -1.19 16.20
N LEU A 148 9.86 -1.19 15.50
CA LEU A 148 9.34 -2.36 14.80
C LEU A 148 9.08 -2.01 13.34
N VAL A 149 9.52 -2.89 12.44
CA VAL A 149 9.26 -2.81 11.01
C VAL A 149 8.42 -4.01 10.60
N THR A 150 7.38 -3.77 9.82
CA THR A 150 6.46 -4.79 9.31
C THR A 150 6.47 -4.77 7.80
N GLU A 151 6.58 -5.94 7.19
CA GLU A 151 6.37 -6.18 5.78
C GLU A 151 5.14 -7.06 5.61
N ALA A 152 4.24 -6.68 4.72
CA ALA A 152 3.03 -7.43 4.45
C ALA A 152 2.80 -7.56 2.95
N LYS A 153 2.17 -8.70 2.55
CA LYS A 153 1.77 -8.97 1.17
C LYS A 153 0.36 -9.54 1.15
N LYS A 154 -0.42 -9.18 0.12
CA LYS A 154 -1.70 -9.84 -0.13
C LYS A 154 -1.47 -11.32 -0.41
N VAL A 155 -2.25 -12.17 0.27
CA VAL A 155 -2.21 -13.63 0.06
C VAL A 155 -2.78 -14.00 -1.31
N PHE A 156 -3.78 -13.24 -1.76
CA PHE A 156 -4.40 -13.34 -3.07
C PHE A 156 -4.29 -11.97 -3.75
N PRO A 157 -3.21 -11.71 -4.52
CA PRO A 157 -3.05 -10.45 -5.22
C PRO A 157 -4.17 -10.25 -6.24
N ASP A 158 -4.65 -9.01 -6.35
CA ASP A 158 -5.58 -8.65 -7.41
C ASP A 158 -4.81 -8.58 -8.72
N ASP A 159 -5.15 -9.44 -9.69
CA ASP A 159 -4.54 -9.46 -11.04
C ASP A 159 -4.88 -8.21 -11.89
N HIS A 160 -5.67 -7.29 -11.37
CA HIS A 160 -5.97 -6.03 -12.01
C HIS A 160 -4.76 -5.10 -11.93
N LYS A 161 -3.83 -5.27 -12.87
CA LYS A 161 -2.75 -4.32 -13.13
C LYS A 161 -3.36 -2.95 -13.40
N ARG A 162 -3.38 -2.09 -12.39
CA ARG A 162 -3.45 -0.66 -12.62
C ARG A 162 -2.10 -0.31 -13.25
N ASN A 163 -2.10 -0.02 -14.55
CA ASN A 163 -0.92 0.52 -15.22
C ASN A 163 -0.68 1.94 -14.68
N CYS A 164 -0.15 2.03 -13.48
CA CYS A 164 0.35 3.25 -12.86
C CYS A 164 1.84 3.45 -13.19
N GLU A 165 2.32 2.90 -14.31
CA GLU A 165 3.65 3.19 -14.79
C GLU A 165 3.67 4.62 -15.33
N GLY A 166 4.13 5.55 -14.48
CA GLY A 166 4.57 6.86 -14.91
C GLY A 166 5.86 6.72 -15.70
N ASN A 167 5.83 7.18 -16.95
CA ASN A 167 7.01 7.51 -17.73
C ASN A 167 7.65 8.78 -17.16
#